data_9d380553287ce8b890b16477277b6c7a
#
_entry.id   9d380553287ce8b890b16477277b6c7a
#
_cell.length_a   1.000
_cell.length_b   1.000
_cell.length_c   1.000
_cell.angle_alpha   90.00
_cell.angle_beta   90.00
_cell.angle_gamma   90.00
#
_symmetry.space_group_name_H-M   'P 1'
#
loop_
_entity.id
_entity.type
_entity.pdbx_description
1 polymer ?
#
loop_
_entity_poly.entity_id
_entity_poly.type
_entity_poly.pdbx_seq_one_letter_code
_entity_poly.pdbx_strand_id
1 'polypeptide(L)' 'MAGKAKSVYLTVTTLDHKSVFHRVFFNAKDFNDYVNSEEFKAKYPTTEYKIVKETY' A
#
# COMPACT_ATOMS: atom_id res chain seq x y z
N MET A 1 -0.43 -6.03 26.42
CA MET A 1 -0.14 -6.18 25.74
C MET A 1 0.30 -5.48 25.07
N ALA A 2 0.58 -5.44 25.00
CA ALA A 2 1.05 -4.63 24.42
C ALA A 2 1.55 -4.90 23.31
N GLY A 3 2.20 -4.29 22.78
CA GLY A 3 2.87 -4.62 21.70
C GLY A 3 2.15 -5.14 20.56
N LYS A 4 0.92 -4.83 20.50
CA LYS A 4 0.21 -5.23 19.42
C LYS A 4 0.72 -4.60 18.17
N ALA A 5 1.21 -5.33 17.26
CA ALA A 5 1.64 -4.82 15.98
C ALA A 5 0.44 -4.31 15.19
N LYS A 6 0.62 -3.19 14.56
CA LYS A 6 -0.43 -2.64 13.73
C LYS A 6 -0.24 -3.11 12.30
N SER A 7 -1.31 -3.57 11.72
CA SER A 7 -1.24 -3.99 10.32
C SER A 7 -1.45 -2.77 9.43
N VAL A 8 -0.71 -2.72 8.34
CA VAL A 8 -0.82 -1.64 7.37
C VAL A 8 -1.38 -2.25 6.10
N TYR A 9 -2.51 -1.73 5.66
CA TYR A 9 -3.18 -2.23 4.46
C TYR A 9 -2.91 -1.30 3.30
N LEU A 10 -2.45 -1.89 2.22
CA LEU A 10 -2.19 -1.16 0.99
C LEU A 10 -3.27 -1.51 -0.03
N THR A 11 -3.88 -0.51 -0.61
CA THR A 11 -4.83 -0.72 -1.68
C THR A 11 -4.48 0.21 -2.82
N VAL A 12 -4.40 -0.33 -4.02
CA VAL A 12 -4.14 0.46 -5.22
C VAL A 12 -5.43 0.47 -6.03
N THR A 13 -5.91 1.67 -6.33
CA THR A 13 -7.14 1.82 -7.10
C THR A 13 -6.86 2.62 -8.36
N THR A 14 -7.69 2.41 -9.37
CA THR A 14 -7.64 3.25 -10.55
C THR A 14 -8.25 4.59 -10.21
N LEU A 15 -8.13 5.54 -11.12
CA LEU A 15 -8.74 6.84 -10.90
C LEU A 15 -10.27 6.75 -10.92
N ASP A 16 -10.80 5.64 -11.40
CA ASP A 16 -12.25 5.37 -11.38
C ASP A 16 -12.67 4.71 -10.08
N HIS A 17 -11.75 4.59 -9.11
CA HIS A 17 -12.03 4.02 -7.78
C HIS A 17 -12.23 2.51 -7.81
N LYS A 18 -11.61 1.83 -8.75
CA LYS A 18 -11.67 0.38 -8.79
C LYS A 18 -10.39 -0.19 -8.19
N SER A 19 -10.54 -1.10 -7.23
CA SER A 19 -9.39 -1.74 -6.62
C SER A 19 -8.75 -2.71 -7.60
N VAL A 20 -7.46 -2.57 -7.80
CA VAL A 20 -6.72 -3.46 -8.72
C VAL A 20 -5.71 -4.30 -7.97
N PHE A 21 -5.34 -3.91 -6.76
CA PHE A 21 -4.34 -4.64 -6.01
C PHE A 21 -4.44 -4.24 -4.55
N HIS A 22 -4.23 -5.21 -3.65
CA HIS A 22 -4.13 -4.89 -2.24
C HIS A 22 -3.21 -5.89 -1.56
N ARG A 23 -2.63 -5.45 -0.46
CA ARG A 23 -1.69 -6.26 0.27
C ARG A 23 -1.62 -5.79 1.71
N VAL A 24 -1.34 -6.71 2.63
CA VAL A 24 -1.22 -6.41 4.04
C VAL A 24 0.23 -6.50 4.45
N PHE A 25 0.69 -5.53 5.23
CA PHE A 25 2.05 -5.51 5.77
C PHE A 25 1.96 -5.53 7.29
N PHE A 26 2.95 -6.11 7.92
CA PHE A 26 2.94 -6.22 9.38
C PHE A 26 3.47 -4.96 10.06
N ASN A 27 4.12 -4.08 9.32
CA ASN A 27 4.62 -2.84 9.89
C ASN A 27 4.76 -1.79 8.80
N ALA A 28 4.93 -0.54 9.24
CA ALA A 28 4.99 0.56 8.30
C ALA A 28 6.27 0.56 7.48
N LYS A 29 7.34 0.00 8.05
CA LYS A 29 8.60 -0.02 7.34
C LYS A 29 8.50 -0.88 6.07
N ASP A 30 7.90 -2.06 6.21
CA ASP A 30 7.73 -2.93 5.06
C ASP A 30 6.82 -2.28 4.01
N PHE A 31 5.78 -1.60 4.48
CA PHE A 31 4.90 -0.88 3.58
C PHE A 31 5.68 0.17 2.79
N ASN A 32 6.45 1.00 3.51
CA ASN A 32 7.19 2.05 2.86
C ASN A 32 8.24 1.52 1.88
N ASP A 33 8.92 0.44 2.27
CA ASP A 33 9.92 -0.16 1.39
C ASP A 33 9.27 -0.65 0.11
N TYR A 34 8.10 -1.24 0.23
CA TYR A 34 7.42 -1.79 -0.93
C TYR A 34 6.95 -0.69 -1.88
N VAL A 35 6.26 0.32 -1.34
CA VAL A 35 5.70 1.35 -2.20
C VAL A 35 6.76 2.29 -2.76
N ASN A 36 7.95 2.29 -2.16
CA ASN A 36 9.05 3.10 -2.67
C ASN A 36 9.93 2.33 -3.63
N SER A 37 9.66 1.05 -3.84
CA SER A 37 10.45 0.26 -4.77
C SER A 37 10.17 0.71 -6.19
N GLU A 38 11.16 0.58 -7.04
CA GLU A 38 10.99 0.99 -8.42
C GLU A 38 10.04 0.07 -9.17
N GLU A 39 10.01 -1.19 -8.78
CA GLU A 39 9.09 -2.13 -9.40
C GLU A 39 7.65 -1.73 -9.16
N PHE A 40 7.35 -1.34 -7.93
CA PHE A 40 5.99 -0.94 -7.60
C PHE A 40 5.62 0.34 -8.35
N LYS A 41 6.53 1.30 -8.36
CA LYS A 41 6.25 2.58 -9.01
C LYS A 41 6.07 2.43 -10.52
N ALA A 42 6.79 1.49 -11.11
CA ALA A 42 6.66 1.25 -12.52
C ALA A 42 5.34 0.56 -12.84
N LYS A 43 4.90 -0.30 -11.93
CA LYS A 43 3.68 -1.06 -12.15
C LYS A 43 2.44 -0.22 -11.87
N TYR A 44 2.51 0.62 -10.85
CA TYR A 44 1.36 1.43 -10.44
C TYR A 44 1.78 2.89 -10.28
N PRO A 45 2.02 3.59 -11.38
CA PRO A 45 2.43 4.99 -11.28
C PRO A 45 1.29 5.83 -10.70
N THR A 46 1.65 6.77 -9.82
CA THR A 46 0.65 7.58 -9.13
C THR A 46 -0.09 8.52 -10.07
N THR A 47 0.38 8.65 -11.30
CA THR A 47 -0.33 9.45 -12.30
C THR A 47 -1.56 8.73 -12.82
N GLU A 48 -1.63 7.40 -12.65
CA GLU A 48 -2.74 6.62 -13.17
C GLU A 48 -3.45 5.82 -12.08
N TYR A 49 -2.85 5.71 -10.91
CA TYR A 49 -3.41 4.93 -9.83
C TYR A 49 -3.35 5.73 -8.54
N LYS A 50 -4.25 5.39 -7.64
CA LYS A 50 -4.29 6.02 -6.34
C LYS A 50 -3.85 5.00 -5.30
N ILE A 51 -2.96 5.41 -4.42
CA ILE A 51 -2.44 4.54 -3.36
C ILE A 51 -3.16 4.88 -2.07
N VAL A 52 -3.83 3.90 -1.51
CA VAL A 52 -4.58 4.08 -0.27
C VAL A 52 -3.89 3.29 0.83
N LYS A 53 -3.64 3.95 1.95
CA LYS A 53 -3.00 3.33 3.10
C LYS A 53 -3.95 3.38 4.28
N GLU A 54 -4.13 2.24 4.91
CA GLU A 54 -4.93 2.16 6.12
C GLU A 54 -4.14 1.42 7.19
N THR A 55 -4.26 1.88 8.42
CA THR A 55 -3.54 1.29 9.54
C THR A 55 -4.53 0.83 10.58
N TYR A 56 -4.35 -0.41 11.04
CA TYR A 56 -5.25 -0.99 12.04
C TYR A 56 -4.51 -1.50 13.25
#